data_61eddd9060066b00c3eb5b55249aaa3c
#
_entry.id   61eddd9060066b00c3eb5b55249aaa3c
#
_cell.length_a   1.000
_cell.length_b   1.000
_cell.length_c   1.000
_cell.angle_alpha   90.00
_cell.angle_beta   90.00
_cell.angle_gamma   90.00
#
_symmetry.space_group_name_H-M   'P 1'
#
loop_
_entity.id
_entity.type
_entity.pdbx_description
1 polymer ?
#
loop_
_entity_poly.entity_id
_entity_poly.type
_entity_poly.pdbx_seq_one_letter_code
_entity_poly.pdbx_strand_id
1 'polypeptide(L)'
;MLYFNMVNSLVLIICLIGFSFPQIQYDGNPQFFDNSYLDIDYIQIDQNNIIDREFHPMVFQFGHEYDVNIDFIKEATLIKEDDKSIYLLGIESSGAYAIGINFNEFYLSQNSKLFFYDEEKSFYIGSFDHRNNKPTQSLTTSLIKSDRIIIELSIPSYELNEIKLNIDTIIHDYTDINNYFTTLNSNREDCNINVICDEGDDWRDQIDGVIRVQMGGGLCSASIINNTANDRTPYVLFADHCVMGGASGYVFYFNYQSNTCNGTSGSLNQSISGSSVLAQEDLNSGPDFALLQITSDIPDSYNPFYVGWS
;
A
#
# COMPACT_ATOMS: atom_id res chain seq x y z
N MET A 1 -63.44 2.68 -24.23
CA MET A 1 -62.96 2.84 -22.86
C MET A 1 -61.76 1.93 -22.67
N LEU A 2 -60.60 2.42 -23.04
CA LEU A 2 -59.34 1.65 -23.03
C LEU A 2 -58.53 2.12 -21.80
N TYR A 3 -58.32 1.21 -20.84
CA TYR A 3 -57.44 1.42 -19.71
C TYR A 3 -55.98 1.17 -20.16
N PHE A 4 -55.18 2.21 -20.11
CA PHE A 4 -53.74 2.13 -20.29
C PHE A 4 -53.12 1.81 -18.91
N ASN A 5 -52.59 0.61 -18.74
CA ASN A 5 -51.77 0.26 -17.59
C ASN A 5 -50.34 0.83 -17.78
N MET A 6 -50.02 1.88 -17.04
CA MET A 6 -48.65 2.34 -16.89
C MET A 6 -47.93 1.40 -15.91
N VAL A 7 -47.07 0.58 -16.44
CA VAL A 7 -46.09 -0.19 -15.67
C VAL A 7 -44.94 0.77 -15.34
N ASN A 8 -44.86 1.20 -14.08
CA ASN A 8 -43.71 1.94 -13.54
C ASN A 8 -42.49 1.00 -13.51
N SER A 9 -41.62 1.12 -14.49
CA SER A 9 -40.27 0.55 -14.40
C SER A 9 -39.43 1.41 -13.43
N LEU A 10 -39.28 0.89 -12.21
CA LEU A 10 -38.32 1.40 -11.26
C LEU A 10 -36.92 0.96 -11.73
N VAL A 11 -36.20 1.86 -12.39
CA VAL A 11 -34.78 1.65 -12.72
C VAL A 11 -34.00 1.80 -11.42
N LEU A 12 -33.61 0.69 -10.84
CA LEU A 12 -32.70 0.65 -9.70
C LEU A 12 -31.29 1.01 -10.22
N ILE A 13 -30.88 2.26 -10.08
CA ILE A 13 -29.50 2.67 -10.31
C ILE A 13 -28.71 2.15 -9.11
N ILE A 14 -28.12 0.97 -9.28
CA ILE A 14 -27.08 0.47 -8.36
C ILE A 14 -25.85 1.33 -8.66
N CYS A 15 -25.61 2.34 -7.83
CA CYS A 15 -24.29 2.96 -7.75
C CYS A 15 -23.32 1.89 -7.31
N LEU A 16 -22.60 1.28 -8.25
CA LEU A 16 -21.39 0.53 -7.96
C LEU A 16 -20.37 1.56 -7.43
N ILE A 17 -20.36 1.73 -6.11
CA ILE A 17 -19.24 2.35 -5.43
C ILE A 17 -18.11 1.34 -5.62
N GLY A 18 -17.27 1.58 -6.60
CA GLY A 18 -16.04 0.82 -6.78
C GLY A 18 -15.15 1.08 -5.57
N PHE A 19 -15.10 0.14 -4.65
CA PHE A 19 -14.05 0.12 -3.64
C PHE A 19 -12.75 -0.14 -4.40
N SER A 20 -11.91 0.88 -4.54
CA SER A 20 -10.57 0.72 -5.04
C SER A 20 -9.67 0.46 -3.83
N PHE A 21 -9.04 -0.69 -3.83
CA PHE A 21 -8.23 -1.17 -2.70
C PHE A 21 -6.76 -0.81 -2.90
N PRO A 22 -6.04 -0.36 -1.85
CA PRO A 22 -4.61 -0.15 -1.91
C PRO A 22 -3.88 -1.52 -1.95
N GLN A 23 -2.94 -1.71 -2.84
CA GLN A 23 -2.23 -2.95 -3.17
C GLN A 23 -3.07 -3.97 -3.97
N ILE A 24 -2.40 -4.93 -4.61
CA ILE A 24 -3.10 -6.01 -5.32
C ILE A 24 -3.77 -6.90 -4.26
N GLN A 25 -5.08 -6.84 -4.23
CA GLN A 25 -5.92 -7.56 -3.29
C GLN A 25 -6.89 -8.45 -4.06
N TYR A 26 -7.38 -9.48 -3.38
CA TYR A 26 -8.24 -10.49 -3.95
C TYR A 26 -9.57 -10.57 -3.19
N ASP A 27 -10.52 -11.35 -3.69
CA ASP A 27 -11.86 -11.42 -3.14
C ASP A 27 -11.88 -11.92 -1.68
N GLY A 28 -12.76 -11.34 -0.89
CA GLY A 28 -13.06 -11.74 0.49
C GLY A 28 -13.22 -10.54 1.41
N ASN A 29 -13.84 -10.81 2.56
CA ASN A 29 -13.99 -9.84 3.65
C ASN A 29 -13.40 -10.45 4.92
N PRO A 30 -12.82 -9.64 5.80
CA PRO A 30 -12.40 -10.12 7.12
C PRO A 30 -13.63 -10.54 7.92
N GLN A 31 -13.54 -11.64 8.63
CA GLN A 31 -14.69 -12.26 9.31
C GLN A 31 -15.15 -11.46 10.52
N PHE A 32 -14.17 -10.81 11.19
CA PHE A 32 -14.45 -10.05 12.41
C PHE A 32 -14.59 -8.55 12.20
N PHE A 33 -14.59 -8.10 10.96
CA PHE A 33 -14.75 -6.68 10.62
C PHE A 33 -16.12 -6.12 11.05
N ASP A 34 -17.20 -6.87 10.81
CA ASP A 34 -18.58 -6.46 11.18
C ASP A 34 -18.96 -6.81 12.64
N ASN A 35 -18.08 -7.47 13.37
CA ASN A 35 -18.35 -7.96 14.71
C ASN A 35 -17.98 -6.91 15.76
N SER A 36 -18.98 -6.39 16.50
CA SER A 36 -18.83 -5.24 17.37
C SER A 36 -18.07 -5.51 18.68
N TYR A 37 -17.76 -6.75 19.01
CA TYR A 37 -17.11 -7.10 20.29
C TYR A 37 -16.08 -8.20 20.08
N LEU A 38 -14.83 -7.80 20.01
CA LEU A 38 -13.70 -8.71 20.09
C LEU A 38 -12.70 -8.11 21.10
N ASP A 39 -12.44 -8.85 22.16
CA ASP A 39 -11.37 -8.52 23.11
C ASP A 39 -10.06 -9.03 22.50
N ILE A 40 -9.27 -8.13 21.94
CA ILE A 40 -8.00 -8.44 21.29
C ILE A 40 -6.89 -7.81 22.12
N ASP A 41 -5.88 -8.60 22.46
CA ASP A 41 -4.66 -8.09 23.03
C ASP A 41 -3.83 -7.35 21.95
N TYR A 42 -3.34 -6.14 22.29
CA TYR A 42 -2.49 -5.34 21.41
C TYR A 42 -1.05 -5.42 21.84
N ILE A 43 -0.18 -5.76 20.90
CA ILE A 43 1.27 -5.59 21.07
C ILE A 43 1.58 -4.09 20.98
N GLN A 44 2.06 -3.53 22.10
CA GLN A 44 2.53 -2.15 22.16
C GLN A 44 3.94 -2.07 21.54
N ILE A 45 4.10 -1.19 20.55
CA ILE A 45 5.40 -0.99 19.91
C ILE A 45 6.30 -0.17 20.83
N ASP A 46 7.49 -0.71 21.13
CA ASP A 46 8.50 0.01 21.88
C ASP A 46 9.16 1.07 20.99
N GLN A 47 8.77 2.31 21.20
CA GLN A 47 9.26 3.46 20.43
C GLN A 47 10.74 3.82 20.71
N ASN A 48 11.42 3.10 21.62
CA ASN A 48 12.85 3.22 21.78
C ASN A 48 13.65 2.37 20.77
N ASN A 49 13.02 1.39 20.15
CA ASN A 49 13.64 0.53 19.13
C ASN A 49 13.56 1.15 17.73
N ILE A 50 13.87 2.44 17.63
CA ILE A 50 13.86 3.15 16.36
C ILE A 50 15.00 2.65 15.47
N ILE A 51 14.69 2.34 14.20
CA ILE A 51 15.70 2.09 13.18
C ILE A 51 16.29 3.46 12.81
N ASP A 52 17.54 3.70 13.20
CA ASP A 52 18.26 4.92 12.84
C ASP A 52 18.66 4.86 11.37
N ARG A 53 17.70 5.23 10.52
CA ARG A 53 17.91 5.32 9.07
C ARG A 53 18.19 6.76 8.69
N GLU A 54 19.40 7.03 8.22
CA GLU A 54 19.77 8.34 7.72
C GLU A 54 19.13 8.54 6.31
N PHE A 55 18.13 9.41 6.25
CA PHE A 55 17.53 9.82 4.97
C PHE A 55 18.38 10.92 4.33
N HIS A 56 18.55 10.82 3.01
CA HIS A 56 19.15 11.92 2.26
C HIS A 56 18.28 13.18 2.44
N PRO A 57 18.86 14.40 2.58
CA PRO A 57 18.10 15.63 2.83
C PRO A 57 17.02 15.96 1.77
N MET A 58 17.11 15.40 0.57
CA MET A 58 16.09 15.55 -0.49
C MET A 58 14.91 14.57 -0.33
N VAL A 59 15.00 13.56 0.52
CA VAL A 59 13.91 12.62 0.78
C VAL A 59 12.94 13.22 1.79
N PHE A 60 11.66 13.25 1.45
CA PHE A 60 10.62 13.66 2.39
C PHE A 60 10.39 12.55 3.42
N GLN A 61 10.83 12.76 4.66
CA GLN A 61 10.60 11.83 5.76
C GLN A 61 9.27 12.16 6.45
N PHE A 62 8.37 11.15 6.50
CA PHE A 62 7.06 11.29 7.13
C PHE A 62 6.89 10.40 8.37
N GLY A 63 7.73 9.39 8.54
CA GLY A 63 7.55 8.40 9.58
C GLY A 63 8.86 7.88 10.17
N HIS A 64 8.73 7.24 11.32
CA HIS A 64 9.78 6.41 11.92
C HIS A 64 9.57 4.94 11.59
N GLU A 65 10.65 4.19 11.59
CA GLU A 65 10.62 2.74 11.47
C GLU A 65 11.07 2.15 12.82
N TYR A 66 10.31 1.21 13.34
CA TYR A 66 10.64 0.51 14.59
C TYR A 66 11.00 -0.94 14.30
N ASP A 67 12.15 -1.38 14.80
CA ASP A 67 12.60 -2.76 14.71
C ASP A 67 11.79 -3.62 15.68
N VAL A 68 11.21 -4.68 15.14
CA VAL A 68 10.42 -5.65 15.89
C VAL A 68 10.75 -7.06 15.42
N ASN A 69 10.33 -8.07 16.18
CA ASN A 69 10.42 -9.47 15.77
C ASN A 69 9.17 -10.19 16.27
N ILE A 70 8.11 -10.14 15.49
CA ILE A 70 6.81 -10.65 15.87
C ILE A 70 6.47 -11.84 14.96
N ASP A 71 6.55 -13.06 15.53
CA ASP A 71 6.01 -14.26 14.91
C ASP A 71 4.49 -14.21 15.03
N PHE A 72 3.84 -13.91 13.89
CA PHE A 72 2.40 -13.66 13.86
C PHE A 72 1.59 -14.85 14.42
N ILE A 73 1.91 -16.07 14.01
CA ILE A 73 1.15 -17.27 14.42
C ILE A 73 1.28 -17.53 15.92
N LYS A 74 2.44 -17.23 16.48
CA LYS A 74 2.73 -17.48 17.90
C LYS A 74 2.06 -16.44 18.80
N GLU A 75 2.05 -15.17 18.38
CA GLU A 75 1.57 -14.06 19.20
C GLU A 75 0.06 -13.81 19.01
N ALA A 76 -0.54 -14.29 17.90
CA ALA A 76 -1.94 -14.06 17.60
C ALA A 76 -2.89 -14.90 18.48
N THR A 77 -4.03 -14.32 18.80
CA THR A 77 -5.16 -15.01 19.42
C THR A 77 -5.81 -15.95 18.41
N LEU A 78 -5.90 -17.25 18.76
CA LEU A 78 -6.52 -18.27 17.91
C LEU A 78 -8.01 -18.44 18.23
N ILE A 79 -8.85 -18.30 17.22
CA ILE A 79 -10.26 -18.65 17.23
C ILE A 79 -10.47 -19.86 16.31
N LYS A 80 -10.94 -20.98 16.88
CA LYS A 80 -11.23 -22.19 16.10
C LYS A 80 -12.69 -22.23 15.70
N GLU A 81 -12.91 -22.43 14.42
CA GLU A 81 -14.20 -22.80 13.85
C GLU A 81 -14.05 -24.16 13.15
N ASP A 82 -15.11 -24.90 12.96
CA ASP A 82 -15.14 -26.31 12.49
C ASP A 82 -13.89 -26.78 11.70
N ASP A 83 -13.72 -26.27 10.47
CA ASP A 83 -12.63 -26.64 9.56
C ASP A 83 -11.59 -25.50 9.36
N LYS A 84 -11.83 -24.31 9.99
CA LYS A 84 -11.00 -23.13 9.86
C LYS A 84 -10.39 -22.70 11.19
N SER A 85 -9.25 -22.10 11.09
CA SER A 85 -8.59 -21.37 12.18
C SER A 85 -8.48 -19.90 11.79
N ILE A 86 -8.85 -19.01 12.70
CA ILE A 86 -8.70 -17.57 12.53
C ILE A 86 -7.73 -17.07 13.58
N TYR A 87 -6.72 -16.38 13.15
CA TYR A 87 -5.70 -15.77 13.99
C TYR A 87 -5.88 -14.26 13.96
N LEU A 88 -5.93 -13.64 15.14
CA LEU A 88 -6.10 -12.20 15.31
C LEU A 88 -4.95 -11.64 16.12
N LEU A 89 -4.32 -10.58 15.63
CA LEU A 89 -3.25 -9.88 16.31
C LEU A 89 -3.49 -8.38 16.26
N GLY A 90 -3.56 -7.75 17.42
CA GLY A 90 -3.58 -6.28 17.55
C GLY A 90 -2.16 -5.72 17.58
N ILE A 91 -1.92 -4.63 16.85
CA ILE A 91 -0.69 -3.83 16.92
C ILE A 91 -1.08 -2.40 17.28
N GLU A 92 -0.40 -1.84 18.29
CA GLU A 92 -0.56 -0.44 18.67
C GLU A 92 0.79 0.28 18.60
N SER A 93 0.82 1.36 17.81
CA SER A 93 1.95 2.32 17.78
C SER A 93 1.42 3.69 18.22
N SER A 94 1.43 3.91 19.52
CA SER A 94 0.77 5.05 20.16
C SER A 94 1.14 6.39 19.52
N GLY A 95 0.14 7.16 19.11
CA GLY A 95 0.28 8.48 18.51
C GLY A 95 0.63 8.47 17.02
N ALA A 96 0.65 7.31 16.35
CA ALA A 96 0.75 7.25 14.90
C ALA A 96 -0.53 7.78 14.24
N TYR A 97 -0.40 8.54 13.15
CA TYR A 97 -1.53 8.84 12.28
C TYR A 97 -1.87 7.68 11.35
N ALA A 98 -0.86 6.88 11.02
CA ALA A 98 -1.04 5.66 10.26
C ALA A 98 0.09 4.67 10.57
N ILE A 99 -0.20 3.37 10.39
CA ILE A 99 0.74 2.28 10.58
C ILE A 99 0.94 1.54 9.25
N GLY A 100 2.21 1.28 8.89
CA GLY A 100 2.59 0.30 7.87
C GLY A 100 3.31 -0.89 8.51
N ILE A 101 3.18 -2.06 7.91
CA ILE A 101 3.80 -3.29 8.39
C ILE A 101 4.74 -3.84 7.32
N ASN A 102 5.96 -4.18 7.73
CA ASN A 102 6.88 -4.95 6.90
C ASN A 102 7.03 -6.36 7.44
N PHE A 103 6.86 -7.33 6.55
CA PHE A 103 7.16 -8.74 6.79
C PHE A 103 8.47 -9.09 6.10
N ASN A 104 9.45 -9.59 6.85
CA ASN A 104 10.68 -10.18 6.31
C ASN A 104 10.52 -11.67 5.98
N GLU A 105 9.51 -12.34 6.58
CA GLU A 105 9.02 -13.64 6.16
C GLU A 105 7.53 -13.54 5.86
N PHE A 106 7.17 -13.72 4.59
CA PHE A 106 5.79 -13.67 4.10
C PHE A 106 5.52 -14.82 3.15
N TYR A 107 4.73 -15.77 3.61
CA TYR A 107 4.24 -16.86 2.79
C TYR A 107 2.83 -17.28 3.24
N LEU A 108 1.88 -17.26 2.34
CA LEU A 108 0.49 -17.64 2.53
C LEU A 108 0.18 -18.92 1.77
N SER A 109 -0.57 -19.84 2.39
CA SER A 109 -1.03 -21.07 1.76
C SER A 109 -2.15 -20.82 0.75
N GLN A 110 -2.50 -21.84 -0.04
CA GLN A 110 -3.44 -21.75 -1.16
C GLN A 110 -4.82 -21.18 -0.77
N ASN A 111 -5.32 -21.54 0.40
CA ASN A 111 -6.69 -21.18 0.83
C ASN A 111 -6.69 -20.22 2.03
N SER A 112 -5.53 -19.66 2.40
CA SER A 112 -5.45 -18.65 3.45
C SER A 112 -5.78 -17.25 2.91
N LYS A 113 -6.30 -16.40 3.79
CA LYS A 113 -6.61 -15.00 3.52
C LYS A 113 -6.17 -14.13 4.67
N LEU A 114 -5.40 -13.09 4.38
CA LEU A 114 -4.86 -12.15 5.36
C LEU A 114 -5.46 -10.76 5.11
N PHE A 115 -5.89 -10.13 6.18
CA PHE A 115 -6.48 -8.78 6.17
C PHE A 115 -5.83 -7.92 7.25
N PHE A 116 -5.88 -6.61 7.03
CA PHE A 116 -5.48 -5.60 7.99
C PHE A 116 -6.56 -4.53 8.07
N TYR A 117 -6.96 -4.13 9.27
CA TYR A 117 -7.96 -3.10 9.45
C TYR A 117 -7.72 -2.28 10.70
N ASP A 118 -8.31 -1.08 10.74
CA ASP A 118 -8.27 -0.19 11.89
C ASP A 118 -9.14 -0.72 13.03
N GLU A 119 -8.84 -0.33 14.26
CA GLU A 119 -9.61 -0.74 15.46
C GLU A 119 -11.10 -0.36 15.34
N GLU A 120 -11.39 0.82 14.75
CA GLU A 120 -12.76 1.31 14.55
C GLU A 120 -13.51 0.54 13.45
N LYS A 121 -12.81 -0.35 12.72
CA LYS A 121 -13.37 -1.13 11.62
C LYS A 121 -14.04 -0.27 10.55
N SER A 122 -13.44 0.87 10.27
CA SER A 122 -13.90 1.81 9.25
C SER A 122 -13.34 1.50 7.86
N PHE A 123 -12.21 0.82 7.82
CA PHE A 123 -11.47 0.52 6.60
C PHE A 123 -10.62 -0.74 6.78
N TYR A 124 -10.49 -1.54 5.72
CA TYR A 124 -9.57 -2.68 5.67
C TYR A 124 -8.81 -2.74 4.35
N ILE A 125 -7.65 -3.38 4.38
CA ILE A 125 -6.89 -3.82 3.21
C ILE A 125 -6.79 -5.35 3.21
N GLY A 126 -6.82 -5.97 2.02
CA GLY A 126 -6.87 -7.43 1.82
C GLY A 126 -8.13 -7.84 1.01
N SER A 127 -8.32 -9.11 0.70
CA SER A 127 -7.46 -10.19 1.18
C SER A 127 -6.12 -10.21 0.43
N PHE A 128 -5.05 -10.45 1.17
CA PHE A 128 -3.82 -11.00 0.61
C PHE A 128 -3.93 -12.53 0.67
N ASP A 129 -3.45 -13.22 -0.36
CA ASP A 129 -3.44 -14.68 -0.43
C ASP A 129 -2.14 -15.21 -1.08
N HIS A 130 -2.09 -16.50 -1.39
CA HIS A 130 -0.92 -17.14 -1.99
C HIS A 130 -0.39 -16.44 -3.26
N ARG A 131 -1.22 -15.68 -3.99
CA ARG A 131 -0.81 -14.90 -5.18
C ARG A 131 0.05 -13.68 -4.83
N ASN A 132 0.06 -13.27 -3.56
CA ASN A 132 0.95 -12.23 -3.05
C ASN A 132 2.33 -12.76 -2.61
N ASN A 133 2.53 -14.09 -2.60
CA ASN A 133 3.83 -14.68 -2.34
C ASN A 133 4.84 -14.26 -3.41
N LYS A 134 6.02 -13.87 -2.98
CA LYS A 134 7.11 -13.40 -3.84
C LYS A 134 8.37 -14.21 -3.62
N PRO A 135 9.28 -14.28 -4.61
CA PRO A 135 10.58 -14.91 -4.40
C PRO A 135 11.39 -14.31 -3.24
N THR A 136 11.19 -13.03 -2.95
CA THR A 136 11.81 -12.31 -1.82
C THR A 136 11.26 -12.74 -0.45
N GLN A 137 10.13 -13.44 -0.43
CA GLN A 137 9.40 -13.81 0.78
C GLN A 137 9.13 -12.62 1.72
N SER A 138 8.94 -11.44 1.17
CA SER A 138 8.68 -10.20 1.92
C SER A 138 7.45 -9.48 1.39
N LEU A 139 6.78 -8.76 2.28
CA LEU A 139 5.67 -7.88 1.94
C LEU A 139 5.70 -6.66 2.85
N THR A 140 5.54 -5.47 2.26
CA THR A 140 5.24 -4.25 3.02
C THR A 140 3.82 -3.82 2.68
N THR A 141 3.02 -3.50 3.70
CA THR A 141 1.65 -2.99 3.48
C THR A 141 1.68 -1.52 3.09
N SER A 142 0.63 -1.06 2.41
CA SER A 142 0.30 0.37 2.44
C SER A 142 -0.04 0.82 3.86
N LEU A 143 -0.04 2.14 4.09
CA LEU A 143 -0.36 2.70 5.41
C LEU A 143 -1.84 2.51 5.74
N ILE A 144 -2.12 2.05 6.94
CA ILE A 144 -3.46 1.92 7.52
C ILE A 144 -3.65 3.08 8.50
N LYS A 145 -4.65 3.90 8.27
CA LYS A 145 -4.91 5.14 9.01
C LYS A 145 -5.47 4.84 10.39
N SER A 146 -4.60 4.53 11.33
CA SER A 146 -4.90 4.34 12.77
C SER A 146 -3.58 4.21 13.53
N ASP A 147 -3.58 4.47 14.81
CA ASP A 147 -2.52 4.08 15.74
C ASP A 147 -2.72 2.68 16.35
N ARG A 148 -3.87 2.04 16.06
CA ARG A 148 -4.22 0.68 16.47
C ARG A 148 -4.83 -0.08 15.32
N ILE A 149 -4.21 -1.18 14.93
CA ILE A 149 -4.64 -2.00 13.81
C ILE A 149 -4.81 -3.45 14.23
N ILE A 150 -5.63 -4.18 13.49
CA ILE A 150 -5.88 -5.60 13.68
C ILE A 150 -5.44 -6.32 12.41
N ILE A 151 -4.72 -7.42 12.59
CA ILE A 151 -4.32 -8.34 11.54
C ILE A 151 -5.14 -9.61 11.70
N GLU A 152 -5.87 -10.00 10.66
CA GLU A 152 -6.71 -11.21 10.65
C GLU A 152 -6.25 -12.17 9.58
N LEU A 153 -5.88 -13.39 9.99
CA LEU A 153 -5.58 -14.49 9.10
C LEU A 153 -6.65 -15.57 9.23
N SER A 154 -7.36 -15.84 8.15
CA SER A 154 -8.27 -16.99 8.02
C SER A 154 -7.59 -18.10 7.22
N ILE A 155 -7.55 -19.31 7.77
CA ILE A 155 -6.82 -20.43 7.19
C ILE A 155 -7.51 -21.77 7.48
N PRO A 156 -7.58 -22.71 6.52
CA PRO A 156 -7.92 -24.09 6.81
C PRO A 156 -6.91 -24.72 7.79
N SER A 157 -7.38 -25.38 8.82
CA SER A 157 -6.51 -25.86 9.92
C SER A 157 -5.40 -26.80 9.45
N TYR A 158 -5.59 -27.49 8.32
CA TYR A 158 -4.60 -28.43 7.75
C TYR A 158 -3.47 -27.72 6.98
N GLU A 159 -3.61 -26.42 6.63
CA GLU A 159 -2.60 -25.63 5.90
C GLU A 159 -1.69 -24.81 6.82
N LEU A 160 -1.93 -24.82 8.12
CA LEU A 160 -1.20 -23.95 9.08
C LEU A 160 0.32 -24.08 9.01
N ASN A 161 0.83 -25.30 8.78
CA ASN A 161 2.28 -25.53 8.72
C ASN A 161 2.95 -24.92 7.49
N GLU A 162 2.18 -24.44 6.51
CA GLU A 162 2.71 -23.77 5.31
C GLU A 162 2.92 -22.28 5.54
N ILE A 163 2.26 -21.68 6.54
CA ILE A 163 2.28 -20.25 6.79
C ILE A 163 3.65 -19.82 7.36
N LYS A 164 4.16 -18.71 6.82
CA LYS A 164 5.28 -17.97 7.39
C LYS A 164 4.94 -16.50 7.40
N LEU A 165 4.79 -15.94 8.57
CA LEU A 165 4.47 -14.54 8.79
C LEU A 165 5.28 -14.03 9.97
N ASN A 166 6.39 -13.33 9.67
CA ASN A 166 7.18 -12.64 10.67
C ASN A 166 7.24 -11.16 10.35
N ILE A 167 6.80 -10.33 11.28
CA ILE A 167 6.86 -8.87 11.18
C ILE A 167 8.19 -8.43 11.76
N ASP A 168 8.97 -7.69 10.98
CA ASP A 168 10.28 -7.16 11.40
C ASP A 168 10.30 -5.64 11.55
N THR A 169 9.40 -4.92 10.89
CA THR A 169 9.39 -3.46 10.97
C THR A 169 7.97 -2.92 11.05
N ILE A 170 7.77 -1.97 11.94
CA ILE A 170 6.56 -1.13 12.00
C ILE A 170 6.91 0.27 11.52
N ILE A 171 6.17 0.76 10.54
CA ILE A 171 6.27 2.13 10.03
C ILE A 171 5.24 2.98 10.76
N HIS A 172 5.68 4.02 11.45
CA HIS A 172 4.87 4.92 12.26
C HIS A 172 4.83 6.30 11.60
N ASP A 173 3.71 6.66 11.02
CA ASP A 173 3.49 8.00 10.46
C ASP A 173 3.28 9.01 11.59
N TYR A 174 4.20 9.97 11.74
CA TYR A 174 4.10 11.06 12.72
C TYR A 174 3.66 12.39 12.09
N THR A 175 3.44 12.45 10.77
CA THR A 175 3.14 13.69 10.04
C THR A 175 1.69 13.80 9.59
N ASP A 176 0.88 12.75 9.74
CA ASP A 176 -0.42 12.60 9.07
C ASP A 176 -0.28 12.74 7.54
N ILE A 177 0.60 11.93 6.95
CA ILE A 177 0.97 12.02 5.53
C ILE A 177 -0.25 11.99 4.59
N ASN A 178 -1.32 11.35 4.99
CA ASN A 178 -2.55 11.26 4.20
C ASN A 178 -3.27 12.62 4.12
N ASN A 179 -3.13 13.47 5.14
CA ASN A 179 -3.71 14.81 5.20
C ASN A 179 -2.65 15.93 5.12
N TYR A 180 -1.36 15.59 5.15
CA TYR A 180 -0.25 16.54 5.21
C TYR A 180 -0.34 17.60 4.12
N PHE A 181 -0.53 17.18 2.87
CA PHE A 181 -0.66 18.11 1.74
C PHE A 181 -1.99 18.89 1.74
N THR A 182 -3.01 18.39 2.45
CA THR A 182 -4.27 19.11 2.65
C THR A 182 -4.09 20.31 3.57
N THR A 183 -3.33 20.15 4.65
CA THR A 183 -3.07 21.22 5.62
C THR A 183 -2.08 22.25 5.10
N LEU A 184 -1.11 21.85 4.28
CA LEU A 184 -0.15 22.78 3.65
C LEU A 184 -0.79 23.68 2.56
N ASN A 185 -1.90 23.27 2.00
CA ASN A 185 -2.54 24.00 0.88
C ASN A 185 -3.03 25.41 1.25
N SER A 186 -3.17 25.74 2.52
CA SER A 186 -3.45 27.12 2.96
C SER A 186 -2.29 28.10 2.65
N ASN A 187 -1.10 27.58 2.32
CA ASN A 187 0.14 28.32 2.03
C ASN A 187 0.76 27.94 0.67
N ARG A 188 0.02 27.18 -0.20
CA ARG A 188 0.52 26.90 -1.55
C ARG A 188 0.60 28.21 -2.32
N GLU A 189 1.79 28.51 -2.86
CA GLU A 189 1.92 29.52 -3.88
C GLU A 189 1.08 29.10 -5.08
N ASP A 190 0.36 30.06 -5.70
CA ASP A 190 -0.55 29.85 -6.84
C ASP A 190 0.12 29.26 -8.12
N CYS A 191 1.41 28.91 -8.03
CA CYS A 191 2.20 28.42 -9.16
C CYS A 191 2.18 26.89 -9.33
N ASN A 192 1.62 26.11 -8.37
CA ASN A 192 1.54 24.67 -8.46
C ASN A 192 0.14 24.26 -8.92
N ILE A 193 0.03 23.85 -10.18
CA ILE A 193 -1.21 23.37 -10.80
C ILE A 193 -1.29 21.85 -10.62
N ASN A 194 -2.43 21.33 -10.18
CA ASN A 194 -2.66 19.89 -10.13
C ASN A 194 -2.67 19.30 -11.54
N VAL A 195 -2.05 18.14 -11.70
CA VAL A 195 -1.98 17.44 -13.00
C VAL A 195 -3.35 17.11 -13.60
N ILE A 196 -4.41 17.05 -12.77
CA ILE A 196 -5.79 16.80 -13.23
C ILE A 196 -6.46 18.04 -13.86
N CYS A 197 -5.86 19.25 -13.71
CA CYS A 197 -6.36 20.46 -14.37
C CYS A 197 -6.20 20.38 -15.89
N ASP A 198 -6.92 21.24 -16.62
CA ASP A 198 -6.94 21.26 -18.09
C ASP A 198 -5.54 21.43 -18.71
N GLU A 199 -4.61 22.09 -18.01
CA GLU A 199 -3.20 22.24 -18.41
C GLU A 199 -2.46 20.90 -18.50
N GLY A 200 -2.96 19.86 -17.82
CA GLY A 200 -2.43 18.50 -17.90
C GLY A 200 -2.98 17.66 -19.05
N ASP A 201 -3.97 18.15 -19.85
CA ASP A 201 -4.68 17.32 -20.83
C ASP A 201 -3.77 16.77 -21.93
N ASP A 202 -2.79 17.54 -22.38
CA ASP A 202 -1.82 17.12 -23.39
C ASP A 202 -0.78 16.10 -22.85
N TRP A 203 -0.77 15.85 -21.54
CA TRP A 203 0.24 15.04 -20.84
C TRP A 203 -0.34 13.83 -20.10
N ARG A 204 -1.60 13.45 -20.36
CA ARG A 204 -2.28 12.37 -19.60
C ARG A 204 -1.50 11.07 -19.58
N ASP A 205 -0.95 10.66 -20.73
CA ASP A 205 -0.13 9.47 -20.83
C ASP A 205 1.11 9.55 -19.93
N GLN A 206 1.85 10.66 -19.96
CA GLN A 206 3.05 10.85 -19.15
C GLN A 206 2.73 10.94 -17.66
N ILE A 207 1.58 11.53 -17.30
CA ILE A 207 1.10 11.61 -15.92
C ILE A 207 0.86 10.19 -15.37
N ASP A 208 0.25 9.29 -16.17
CA ASP A 208 0.02 7.89 -15.78
C ASP A 208 1.32 7.07 -15.68
N GLY A 209 2.44 7.61 -16.20
CA GLY A 209 3.78 7.05 -16.05
C GLY A 209 4.50 7.46 -14.77
N VAL A 210 3.99 8.45 -14.02
CA VAL A 210 4.61 8.94 -12.77
C VAL A 210 4.00 8.22 -11.57
N ILE A 211 4.86 7.75 -10.67
CA ILE A 211 4.46 7.01 -9.48
C ILE A 211 5.04 7.65 -8.22
N ARG A 212 4.30 7.57 -7.12
CA ARG A 212 4.79 7.88 -5.78
C ARG A 212 5.39 6.61 -5.18
N VAL A 213 6.54 6.74 -4.52
CA VAL A 213 7.23 5.61 -3.90
C VAL A 213 7.37 5.87 -2.40
N GLN A 214 6.91 4.92 -1.60
CA GLN A 214 7.13 4.88 -0.16
C GLN A 214 8.29 3.93 0.13
N MET A 215 9.25 4.42 0.91
CA MET A 215 10.47 3.70 1.29
C MET A 215 10.58 3.71 2.82
N GLY A 216 9.88 2.75 3.47
CA GLY A 216 9.71 2.82 4.92
C GLY A 216 9.03 4.12 5.33
N GLY A 217 9.68 4.94 6.17
CA GLY A 217 9.21 6.26 6.61
C GLY A 217 9.50 7.41 5.65
N GLY A 218 9.99 7.17 4.43
CA GLY A 218 10.34 8.18 3.44
C GLY A 218 9.47 8.12 2.17
N LEU A 219 9.46 9.24 1.42
CA LEU A 219 8.75 9.36 0.14
C LEU A 219 9.64 9.94 -0.95
N CYS A 220 9.50 9.39 -2.14
CA CYS A 220 10.06 9.91 -3.39
C CYS A 220 9.06 9.76 -4.54
N SER A 221 9.43 10.26 -5.71
CA SER A 221 8.71 10.06 -6.97
C SER A 221 9.59 9.30 -7.95
N ALA A 222 8.96 8.54 -8.84
CA ALA A 222 9.63 7.77 -9.88
C ALA A 222 8.80 7.74 -11.17
N SER A 223 9.35 7.15 -12.22
CA SER A 223 8.63 6.92 -13.47
C SER A 223 8.74 5.46 -13.89
N ILE A 224 7.63 4.87 -14.32
CA ILE A 224 7.67 3.58 -15.02
C ILE A 224 8.15 3.80 -16.45
N ILE A 225 9.14 3.01 -16.88
CA ILE A 225 9.76 3.18 -18.17
C ILE A 225 9.58 1.95 -19.07
N ASN A 226 9.45 2.21 -20.38
CA ASN A 226 9.41 1.15 -21.39
C ASN A 226 10.79 0.52 -21.58
N ASN A 227 10.83 -0.58 -22.28
CA ASN A 227 12.07 -1.23 -22.75
C ASN A 227 12.00 -1.51 -24.26
N THR A 228 13.12 -1.93 -24.86
CA THR A 228 13.20 -2.18 -26.29
C THR A 228 12.37 -3.39 -26.75
N ALA A 229 12.00 -4.30 -25.83
CA ALA A 229 11.15 -5.45 -26.13
C ALA A 229 9.66 -5.08 -26.16
N ASN A 230 9.25 -3.95 -25.57
CA ASN A 230 7.87 -3.52 -25.38
C ASN A 230 7.00 -4.61 -24.70
N ASP A 231 7.58 -5.32 -23.73
CA ASP A 231 6.97 -6.47 -23.07
C ASP A 231 6.28 -6.11 -21.75
N ARG A 232 6.22 -4.80 -21.43
CA ARG A 232 5.61 -4.26 -20.21
C ARG A 232 6.30 -4.71 -18.91
N THR A 233 7.53 -5.20 -18.97
CA THR A 233 8.33 -5.43 -17.76
C THR A 233 8.37 -4.15 -16.93
N PRO A 234 7.97 -4.20 -15.63
CA PRO A 234 7.73 -3.01 -14.83
C PRO A 234 9.02 -2.39 -14.31
N TYR A 235 9.81 -1.82 -15.21
CA TYR A 235 11.00 -1.06 -14.87
C TYR A 235 10.61 0.32 -14.33
N VAL A 236 11.34 0.77 -13.30
CA VAL A 236 11.16 2.05 -12.65
C VAL A 236 12.48 2.81 -12.68
N LEU A 237 12.46 4.01 -13.25
CA LEU A 237 13.56 4.96 -13.16
C LEU A 237 13.37 5.82 -11.92
N PHE A 238 14.41 5.87 -11.08
CA PHE A 238 14.39 6.42 -9.76
C PHE A 238 15.68 7.19 -9.49
N ALA A 239 15.74 8.02 -8.46
CA ALA A 239 16.99 8.64 -8.01
C ALA A 239 17.70 7.70 -7.03
N ASP A 240 19.04 7.60 -7.12
CA ASP A 240 19.83 6.75 -6.22
C ASP A 240 19.74 7.22 -4.76
N HIS A 241 19.74 8.54 -4.50
CA HIS A 241 19.58 9.08 -3.15
C HIS A 241 18.26 8.68 -2.46
N CYS A 242 17.28 8.17 -3.21
CA CYS A 242 16.06 7.57 -2.68
C CYS A 242 16.20 6.07 -2.40
N VAL A 243 17.30 5.42 -2.81
CA VAL A 243 17.53 4.00 -2.54
C VAL A 243 18.24 3.82 -1.21
N MET A 244 17.51 3.30 -0.23
CA MET A 244 18.01 3.15 1.13
C MET A 244 18.06 1.69 1.55
N GLY A 245 19.23 1.09 1.48
CA GLY A 245 19.49 -0.24 2.02
C GLY A 245 18.82 -1.41 1.31
N GLY A 246 18.16 -1.16 0.17
CA GLY A 246 17.44 -2.16 -0.62
C GLY A 246 16.00 -1.75 -0.92
N ALA A 247 15.44 -2.29 -1.98
CA ALA A 247 14.13 -1.86 -2.51
C ALA A 247 13.01 -2.92 -2.36
N SER A 248 13.26 -4.02 -1.64
CA SER A 248 12.29 -5.12 -1.50
C SER A 248 11.04 -4.73 -0.72
N GLY A 249 11.15 -3.77 0.19
CA GLY A 249 10.04 -3.25 0.99
C GLY A 249 9.40 -1.97 0.44
N TYR A 250 9.74 -1.52 -0.77
CA TYR A 250 9.14 -0.29 -1.32
C TYR A 250 7.70 -0.53 -1.74
N VAL A 251 6.85 0.50 -1.52
CA VAL A 251 5.46 0.51 -1.99
C VAL A 251 5.31 1.58 -3.06
N PHE A 252 4.84 1.16 -4.23
CA PHE A 252 4.65 1.99 -5.42
C PHE A 252 3.18 2.33 -5.56
N TYR A 253 2.82 3.61 -5.55
CA TYR A 253 1.46 4.10 -5.72
C TYR A 253 1.31 4.69 -7.12
N PHE A 254 0.33 4.15 -7.85
CA PHE A 254 -0.02 4.55 -9.20
C PHE A 254 -1.18 5.56 -9.17
N ASN A 255 -1.24 6.43 -10.16
CA ASN A 255 -2.31 7.41 -10.29
C ASN A 255 -2.55 8.24 -9.02
N TYR A 256 -1.46 8.57 -8.28
CA TYR A 256 -1.53 9.42 -7.10
C TYR A 256 -1.75 10.87 -7.52
N GLN A 257 -3.00 11.19 -7.85
CA GLN A 257 -3.42 12.52 -8.25
C GLN A 257 -4.74 12.90 -7.59
N SER A 258 -4.99 14.19 -7.46
CA SER A 258 -6.26 14.70 -6.95
C SER A 258 -7.41 14.37 -7.90
N ASN A 259 -8.61 14.19 -7.36
CA ASN A 259 -9.83 13.99 -8.16
C ASN A 259 -10.36 15.29 -8.80
N THR A 260 -9.87 16.45 -8.35
CA THR A 260 -10.29 17.77 -8.84
C THR A 260 -9.10 18.71 -8.92
N CYS A 261 -9.17 19.72 -9.81
CA CYS A 261 -8.12 20.71 -9.99
C CYS A 261 -7.73 21.42 -8.68
N ASN A 262 -8.69 21.69 -7.80
CA ASN A 262 -8.48 22.34 -6.51
C ASN A 262 -8.32 21.35 -5.35
N GLY A 263 -8.24 20.06 -5.64
CA GLY A 263 -8.09 19.03 -4.63
C GLY A 263 -6.66 18.97 -4.06
N THR A 264 -6.51 18.33 -2.92
CA THR A 264 -5.32 18.43 -2.10
C THR A 264 -4.59 17.11 -1.84
N SER A 265 -5.24 15.97 -2.14
CA SER A 265 -4.68 14.64 -1.91
C SER A 265 -4.97 13.71 -3.08
N GLY A 266 -4.06 12.75 -3.33
CA GLY A 266 -4.22 11.67 -4.29
C GLY A 266 -4.79 10.41 -3.65
N SER A 267 -5.26 9.49 -4.50
CA SER A 267 -5.70 8.16 -4.07
C SER A 267 -4.50 7.26 -3.79
N LEU A 268 -4.56 6.49 -2.70
CA LEU A 268 -3.59 5.42 -2.38
C LEU A 268 -4.09 4.04 -2.81
N ASN A 269 -5.19 3.98 -3.54
CA ASN A 269 -5.92 2.73 -3.82
C ASN A 269 -5.26 1.83 -4.86
N GLN A 270 -4.27 2.31 -5.59
CA GLN A 270 -3.55 1.55 -6.60
C GLN A 270 -2.09 1.45 -6.21
N SER A 271 -1.72 0.37 -5.53
CA SER A 271 -0.34 0.18 -5.12
C SER A 271 0.16 -1.24 -5.31
N ILE A 272 1.48 -1.38 -5.38
CA ILE A 272 2.21 -2.65 -5.45
C ILE A 272 3.40 -2.52 -4.51
N SER A 273 3.70 -3.54 -3.72
CA SER A 273 4.92 -3.57 -2.93
C SER A 273 5.98 -4.48 -3.54
N GLY A 274 7.23 -4.17 -3.26
CA GLY A 274 8.40 -4.97 -3.57
C GLY A 274 9.02 -4.70 -4.94
N SER A 275 10.32 -4.53 -4.93
CA SER A 275 11.16 -4.37 -6.12
C SER A 275 12.57 -4.89 -5.86
N SER A 276 13.35 -4.97 -6.93
CA SER A 276 14.79 -5.20 -6.89
C SER A 276 15.52 -4.08 -7.59
N VAL A 277 16.71 -3.74 -7.09
CA VAL A 277 17.63 -2.80 -7.76
C VAL A 277 18.37 -3.56 -8.85
N LEU A 278 18.30 -3.08 -10.07
CA LEU A 278 19.01 -3.65 -11.22
C LEU A 278 20.32 -2.92 -11.52
N ALA A 279 20.32 -1.59 -11.39
CA ALA A 279 21.48 -0.74 -11.58
C ALA A 279 21.30 0.56 -10.80
N GLN A 280 22.38 1.15 -10.34
CA GLN A 280 22.37 2.44 -9.67
C GLN A 280 23.73 3.11 -9.77
N GLU A 281 23.74 4.45 -9.64
CA GLU A 281 24.95 5.27 -9.57
C GLU A 281 24.71 6.42 -8.59
N ASP A 282 25.59 6.52 -7.63
CA ASP A 282 25.54 7.47 -6.52
C ASP A 282 25.62 8.93 -6.97
N LEU A 283 24.90 9.82 -6.30
CA LEU A 283 24.87 11.28 -6.55
C LEU A 283 26.27 11.93 -6.53
N ASN A 284 27.18 11.45 -5.68
CA ASN A 284 28.52 12.03 -5.54
C ASN A 284 29.50 11.52 -6.62
N SER A 285 29.22 10.38 -7.24
CA SER A 285 30.09 9.74 -8.23
C SER A 285 29.53 9.75 -9.65
N GLY A 286 28.22 10.01 -9.80
CA GLY A 286 27.56 9.89 -11.09
C GLY A 286 26.24 10.65 -11.20
N PRO A 287 25.33 10.19 -12.08
CA PRO A 287 24.13 10.93 -12.44
C PRO A 287 22.95 10.75 -11.46
N ASP A 288 23.15 10.22 -10.26
CA ASP A 288 22.10 10.01 -9.25
C ASP A 288 20.90 9.24 -9.79
N PHE A 289 21.11 8.05 -10.32
CA PHE A 289 20.03 7.23 -10.84
C PHE A 289 19.99 5.84 -10.22
N ALA A 290 18.79 5.28 -10.13
CA ALA A 290 18.56 3.86 -9.89
C ALA A 290 17.54 3.32 -10.88
N LEU A 291 17.80 2.13 -11.40
CA LEU A 291 16.87 1.33 -12.16
C LEU A 291 16.35 0.21 -11.26
N LEU A 292 15.05 0.23 -10.99
CA LEU A 292 14.38 -0.81 -10.24
C LEU A 292 13.51 -1.66 -11.16
N GLN A 293 13.19 -2.87 -10.70
CA GLN A 293 12.13 -3.69 -11.28
C GLN A 293 11.13 -4.07 -10.18
N ILE A 294 9.87 -3.71 -10.37
CA ILE A 294 8.79 -4.16 -9.49
C ILE A 294 8.63 -5.68 -9.63
N THR A 295 8.45 -6.39 -8.51
CA THR A 295 8.43 -7.86 -8.47
C THR A 295 7.13 -8.50 -8.93
N SER A 296 6.10 -7.70 -9.25
CA SER A 296 4.79 -8.14 -9.73
C SER A 296 4.41 -7.33 -10.96
N ASP A 297 3.61 -7.91 -11.84
CA ASP A 297 3.05 -7.18 -12.98
C ASP A 297 2.13 -6.05 -12.48
N ILE A 298 2.13 -4.93 -13.22
CA ILE A 298 1.20 -3.83 -12.95
C ILE A 298 -0.15 -4.18 -13.57
N PRO A 299 -1.25 -4.24 -12.80
CA PRO A 299 -2.57 -4.55 -13.32
C PRO A 299 -3.01 -3.59 -14.43
N ASP A 300 -3.66 -4.09 -15.47
CA ASP A 300 -4.23 -3.26 -16.54
C ASP A 300 -5.24 -2.22 -16.00
N SER A 301 -5.92 -2.54 -14.91
CA SER A 301 -6.87 -1.62 -14.24
C SER A 301 -6.20 -0.37 -13.66
N TYR A 302 -4.86 -0.36 -13.51
CA TYR A 302 -4.10 0.82 -13.07
C TYR A 302 -3.76 1.73 -14.25
N ASN A 303 -4.09 1.34 -15.48
CA ASN A 303 -3.82 2.09 -16.72
C ASN A 303 -2.36 2.58 -16.82
N PRO A 304 -1.34 1.72 -16.62
CA PRO A 304 0.04 2.15 -16.58
C PRO A 304 0.53 2.63 -17.95
N PHE A 305 1.16 3.78 -17.99
CA PHE A 305 1.87 4.26 -19.18
C PHE A 305 3.37 4.14 -18.99
N TYR A 306 4.02 3.33 -19.82
CA TYR A 306 5.47 3.12 -19.79
C TYR A 306 6.14 4.20 -20.62
N VAL A 307 6.74 5.21 -19.95
CA VAL A 307 7.35 6.35 -20.66
C VAL A 307 8.56 5.91 -21.47
N GLY A 308 8.73 6.56 -22.62
CA GLY A 308 9.89 6.34 -23.48
C GLY A 308 11.12 7.10 -22.99
N TRP A 309 12.27 6.79 -23.60
CA TRP A 309 13.54 7.52 -23.44
C TRP A 309 14.13 7.81 -24.81
N SER A 310 14.99 8.80 -24.87
CA SER A 310 15.74 9.18 -26.09
C SER A 310 17.23 9.37 -25.80
#